data_af62b0b97c66b505f6144ef4a4fac089
#
_entry.id   af62b0b97c66b505f6144ef4a4fac089
#
_cell.length_a   1.000
_cell.length_b   1.000
_cell.length_c   1.000
_cell.angle_alpha   90.00
_cell.angle_beta   90.00
_cell.angle_gamma   90.00
#
_symmetry.space_group_name_H-M   'P 1'
#
loop_
_entity.id
_entity.type
_entity.pdbx_description
1 polymer ?
#
loop_
_entity_poly.entity_id
_entity_poly.type
_entity_poly.pdbx_seq_one_letter_code
_entity_poly.pdbx_strand_id
1 'polypeptide(L)'
;MNYVFSTTDTVVYRFPTHVNELVLDRSESTVTEVFIVVLEPGEAPPLHKHPDTEQVFYVLEGEAELRIGPEAAEHFRVKPGDVVRIPPDTWHKIANDGRVPVRYMSVDAFPGARPADEPTWDDHVRAICAAQSWDFASIKRSK
;
A
#
# COMPACT_ATOMS: atom_id res chain seq x y z
N MET A 1 5.05 -21.92 13.00
CA MET A 1 4.37 -21.20 11.89
C MET A 1 3.36 -20.23 12.49
N ASN A 2 3.40 -18.99 12.05
CA ASN A 2 2.48 -17.95 12.54
C ASN A 2 1.20 -17.94 11.71
N TYR A 3 0.06 -17.80 12.38
CA TYR A 3 -1.25 -17.66 11.73
C TYR A 3 -1.92 -16.34 12.09
N VAL A 4 -1.46 -15.68 13.16
CA VAL A 4 -2.07 -14.45 13.69
C VAL A 4 -1.03 -13.35 13.69
N PHE A 5 -1.37 -12.23 13.07
CA PHE A 5 -0.49 -11.08 12.91
C PHE A 5 -1.16 -9.83 13.48
N SER A 6 -0.40 -9.03 14.21
CA SER A 6 -0.89 -7.81 14.84
C SER A 6 -0.94 -6.66 13.85
N THR A 7 -1.97 -5.83 13.93
CA THR A 7 -2.03 -4.55 13.20
C THR A 7 -1.53 -3.37 14.05
N THR A 8 -1.17 -3.62 15.31
CA THR A 8 -0.73 -2.57 16.24
C THR A 8 0.73 -2.71 16.66
N ASP A 9 1.36 -3.83 16.35
CA ASP A 9 2.77 -4.11 16.63
C ASP A 9 3.47 -4.42 15.31
N THR A 10 3.72 -3.40 14.51
CA THR A 10 4.19 -3.52 13.13
C THR A 10 5.51 -2.79 12.93
N VAL A 11 6.26 -3.21 11.91
CA VAL A 11 7.35 -2.40 11.38
C VAL A 11 6.75 -1.29 10.53
N VAL A 12 7.16 -0.06 10.80
CA VAL A 12 6.60 1.13 10.16
C VAL A 12 7.60 1.68 9.14
N TYR A 13 7.11 1.99 7.95
CA TYR A 13 7.87 2.60 6.87
C TYR A 13 7.27 3.97 6.56
N ARG A 14 7.99 5.04 6.88
CA ARG A 14 7.55 6.40 6.60
C ARG A 14 8.17 6.88 5.29
N PHE A 15 7.35 6.92 4.23
CA PHE A 15 7.71 7.51 2.95
C PHE A 15 7.39 9.01 2.94
N PRO A 16 7.96 9.79 2.01
CA PRO A 16 7.59 11.20 1.89
C PRO A 16 6.10 11.47 1.65
N THR A 17 5.38 10.51 1.08
CA THR A 17 3.99 10.67 0.64
C THR A 17 2.98 9.86 1.45
N HIS A 18 3.42 8.95 2.32
CA HIS A 18 2.52 8.08 3.10
C HIS A 18 3.31 7.24 4.10
N VAL A 19 2.57 6.52 4.94
CA VAL A 19 3.13 5.53 5.88
C VAL A 19 2.59 4.16 5.54
N ASN A 20 3.46 3.14 5.58
CA ASN A 20 3.04 1.74 5.57
C ASN A 20 3.36 1.09 6.92
N GLU A 21 2.37 0.40 7.49
CA GLU A 21 2.52 -0.44 8.67
C GLU A 21 2.45 -1.90 8.20
N LEU A 22 3.58 -2.59 8.20
CA LEU A 22 3.65 -3.97 7.68
C LEU A 22 3.00 -4.94 8.64
N VAL A 23 1.99 -5.67 8.18
CA VAL A 23 1.28 -6.68 8.97
C VAL A 23 1.77 -8.08 8.64
N LEU A 24 1.73 -8.46 7.36
CA LEU A 24 2.14 -9.78 6.87
C LEU A 24 3.10 -9.60 5.70
N ASP A 25 4.36 -9.96 5.92
CA ASP A 25 5.38 -9.90 4.87
C ASP A 25 5.12 -10.97 3.82
N ARG A 26 5.38 -10.64 2.55
CA ARG A 26 5.29 -11.61 1.44
C ARG A 26 6.15 -12.86 1.67
N SER A 27 7.24 -12.72 2.42
CA SER A 27 8.11 -13.86 2.78
C SER A 27 7.47 -14.83 3.77
N GLU A 28 6.40 -14.42 4.45
CA GLU A 28 5.69 -15.21 5.44
C GLU A 28 4.36 -15.77 4.90
N SER A 29 4.07 -15.57 3.64
CA SER A 29 2.81 -15.95 3.01
C SER A 29 3.07 -16.66 1.69
N THR A 30 2.06 -17.39 1.19
CA THR A 30 2.17 -18.13 -0.07
C THR A 30 1.95 -17.22 -1.28
N VAL A 31 0.87 -16.42 -1.28
CA VAL A 31 0.48 -15.61 -2.45
C VAL A 31 0.01 -14.20 -2.07
N THR A 32 0.14 -13.82 -0.81
CA THR A 32 -0.37 -12.53 -0.33
C THR A 32 0.66 -11.77 0.51
N GLU A 33 0.40 -10.49 0.70
CA GLU A 33 1.02 -9.66 1.73
C GLU A 33 -0.04 -8.70 2.25
N VAL A 34 0.11 -8.22 3.47
CA VAL A 34 -0.86 -7.32 4.10
C VAL A 34 -0.14 -6.18 4.80
N PHE A 35 -0.58 -4.96 4.53
CA PHE A 35 -0.08 -3.78 5.21
C PHE A 35 -1.19 -2.75 5.37
N ILE A 36 -1.00 -1.84 6.32
CA ILE A 36 -1.90 -0.70 6.49
C ILE A 36 -1.21 0.53 5.94
N VAL A 37 -1.95 1.31 5.16
CA VAL A 37 -1.50 2.60 4.64
C VAL A 37 -2.14 3.69 5.48
N VAL A 38 -1.32 4.66 5.89
CA VAL A 38 -1.78 5.86 6.58
C VAL A 38 -1.45 7.06 5.71
N LEU A 39 -2.47 7.85 5.43
CA LEU A 39 -2.34 9.12 4.70
C LEU A 39 -2.71 10.25 5.63
N GLU A 40 -1.75 11.10 5.94
CA GLU A 40 -2.05 12.36 6.63
C GLU A 40 -2.75 13.34 5.67
N PRO A 41 -3.44 14.36 6.18
CA PRO A 41 -4.07 15.37 5.29
C PRO A 41 -3.10 15.89 4.23
N GLY A 42 -3.52 15.85 2.96
CA GLY A 42 -2.73 16.27 1.82
C GLY A 42 -1.80 15.21 1.24
N GLU A 43 -1.67 14.07 1.88
CA GLU A 43 -0.77 13.01 1.40
C GLU A 43 -1.44 12.12 0.34
N ALA A 44 -0.62 11.67 -0.62
CA ALA A 44 -1.02 10.72 -1.64
C ALA A 44 0.23 10.04 -2.22
N PRO A 45 0.29 8.71 -2.25
CA PRO A 45 1.30 8.04 -3.07
C PRO A 45 1.16 8.44 -4.54
N PRO A 46 2.26 8.41 -5.32
CA PRO A 46 2.19 8.74 -6.74
C PRO A 46 1.24 7.83 -7.52
N LEU A 47 0.69 8.34 -8.62
CA LEU A 47 -0.06 7.51 -9.58
C LEU A 47 0.85 6.38 -10.05
N HIS A 48 0.41 5.15 -9.91
CA HIS A 48 1.21 3.97 -10.21
C HIS A 48 0.35 2.77 -10.55
N LYS A 49 0.99 1.70 -10.99
CA LYS A 49 0.35 0.40 -11.23
C LYS A 49 1.31 -0.73 -10.87
N HIS A 50 0.74 -1.90 -10.62
CA HIS A 50 1.49 -3.12 -10.33
C HIS A 50 1.13 -4.18 -11.38
N PRO A 51 2.07 -4.62 -12.22
CA PRO A 51 1.75 -5.56 -13.31
C PRO A 51 1.42 -6.97 -12.82
N ASP A 52 1.91 -7.34 -11.66
CA ASP A 52 1.86 -8.71 -11.12
C ASP A 52 1.05 -8.85 -9.83
N THR A 53 0.34 -7.78 -9.42
CA THR A 53 -0.35 -7.74 -8.13
C THR A 53 -1.78 -7.27 -8.31
N GLU A 54 -2.73 -8.01 -7.75
CA GLU A 54 -4.08 -7.51 -7.50
C GLU A 54 -4.14 -6.99 -6.07
N GLN A 55 -4.65 -5.78 -5.88
CA GLN A 55 -4.80 -5.18 -4.55
C GLN A 55 -6.27 -5.11 -4.15
N VAL A 56 -6.52 -5.38 -2.87
CA VAL A 56 -7.83 -5.16 -2.25
C VAL A 56 -7.62 -4.25 -1.04
N PHE A 57 -8.28 -3.10 -1.03
CA PHE A 57 -8.22 -2.17 0.10
C PHE A 57 -9.51 -2.27 0.91
N TYR A 58 -9.37 -2.26 2.22
CA TYR A 58 -10.49 -2.08 3.14
C TYR A 58 -10.27 -0.79 3.94
N VAL A 59 -11.15 0.20 3.74
CA VAL A 59 -11.02 1.50 4.39
C VAL A 59 -11.43 1.38 5.86
N LEU A 60 -10.52 1.76 6.75
CA LEU A 60 -10.70 1.67 8.21
C LEU A 60 -11.12 3.02 8.81
N GLU A 61 -10.49 4.11 8.39
CA GLU A 61 -10.71 5.45 8.93
C GLU A 61 -10.57 6.50 7.85
N GLY A 62 -11.35 7.57 7.96
CA GLY A 62 -11.28 8.72 7.06
C GLY A 62 -11.87 8.46 5.68
N GLU A 63 -12.01 9.53 4.92
CA GLU A 63 -12.51 9.49 3.54
C GLU A 63 -11.41 9.94 2.59
N ALA A 64 -11.36 9.34 1.41
CA ALA A 64 -10.32 9.62 0.43
C ALA A 64 -10.88 9.72 -0.98
N GLU A 65 -10.13 10.38 -1.86
CA GLU A 65 -10.38 10.37 -3.29
C GLU A 65 -9.55 9.25 -3.93
N LEU A 66 -10.22 8.38 -4.67
CA LEU A 66 -9.59 7.32 -5.45
C LEU A 66 -9.71 7.65 -6.93
N ARG A 67 -8.59 7.58 -7.63
CA ARG A 67 -8.54 7.77 -9.09
C ARG A 67 -8.04 6.50 -9.74
N ILE A 68 -8.69 6.11 -10.82
CA ILE A 68 -8.41 4.86 -11.56
C ILE A 68 -8.19 5.17 -13.03
N GLY A 69 -7.32 4.39 -13.65
CA GLY A 69 -7.08 4.41 -15.08
C GLY A 69 -5.94 5.31 -15.51
N PRO A 70 -5.56 5.25 -16.79
CA PRO A 70 -4.55 6.14 -17.37
C PRO A 70 -4.96 7.60 -17.14
N GLU A 71 -3.99 8.44 -16.80
CA GLU A 71 -4.23 9.86 -16.52
C GLU A 71 -5.20 10.10 -15.34
N ALA A 72 -5.47 9.07 -14.53
CA ALA A 72 -6.35 9.13 -13.36
C ALA A 72 -7.76 9.67 -13.70
N ALA A 73 -8.33 9.17 -14.81
CA ALA A 73 -9.54 9.73 -15.41
C ALA A 73 -10.83 9.43 -14.65
N GLU A 74 -10.91 8.27 -13.98
CA GLU A 74 -12.10 7.88 -13.20
C GLU A 74 -11.90 8.27 -11.73
N HIS A 75 -12.92 8.86 -11.12
CA HIS A 75 -12.89 9.38 -9.75
C HIS A 75 -13.94 8.71 -8.88
N PHE A 76 -13.56 8.32 -7.67
CA PHE A 76 -14.44 7.72 -6.66
C PHE A 76 -14.15 8.34 -5.30
N ARG A 77 -15.19 8.44 -4.45
CA ARG A 77 -15.02 8.70 -3.02
C ARG A 77 -15.08 7.37 -2.28
N VAL A 78 -14.15 7.15 -1.37
CA VAL A 78 -14.14 5.96 -0.50
C VAL A 78 -14.21 6.39 0.96
N LYS A 79 -14.90 5.60 1.77
CA LYS A 79 -15.17 5.88 3.19
C LYS A 79 -15.01 4.61 4.01
N PRO A 80 -14.98 4.70 5.35
CA PRO A 80 -14.87 3.51 6.20
C PRO A 80 -15.93 2.45 5.87
N GLY A 81 -15.47 1.21 5.74
CA GLY A 81 -16.30 0.07 5.37
C GLY A 81 -16.31 -0.23 3.87
N ASP A 82 -15.77 0.65 3.03
CA ASP A 82 -15.68 0.37 1.59
C ASP A 82 -14.52 -0.59 1.29
N VAL A 83 -14.74 -1.45 0.31
CA VAL A 83 -13.72 -2.32 -0.28
C VAL A 83 -13.41 -1.82 -1.68
N VAL A 84 -12.13 -1.66 -1.97
CA VAL A 84 -11.63 -1.26 -3.29
C VAL A 84 -10.86 -2.41 -3.89
N ARG A 85 -11.13 -2.74 -5.15
CA ARG A 85 -10.35 -3.73 -5.90
C ARG A 85 -9.57 -3.04 -7.00
N ILE A 86 -8.26 -3.23 -7.02
CA ILE A 86 -7.37 -2.75 -8.09
C ILE A 86 -6.80 -3.98 -8.81
N PRO A 87 -7.29 -4.29 -10.01
CA PRO A 87 -6.75 -5.40 -10.79
C PRO A 87 -5.27 -5.19 -11.14
N PRO A 88 -4.54 -6.26 -11.51
CA PRO A 88 -3.18 -6.10 -12.02
C PRO A 88 -3.12 -5.11 -13.18
N ASP A 89 -2.01 -4.41 -13.29
CA ASP A 89 -1.71 -3.49 -14.39
C ASP A 89 -2.72 -2.33 -14.54
N THR A 90 -3.29 -1.89 -13.42
CA THR A 90 -4.29 -0.82 -13.38
C THR A 90 -3.73 0.41 -12.70
N TRP A 91 -3.65 1.53 -13.42
CA TRP A 91 -3.24 2.82 -12.87
C TRP A 91 -4.20 3.26 -11.78
N HIS A 92 -3.65 3.66 -10.64
CA HIS A 92 -4.46 4.13 -9.52
C HIS A 92 -3.71 5.11 -8.63
N LYS A 93 -4.47 5.95 -7.94
CA LYS A 93 -3.97 6.90 -6.95
C LYS A 93 -5.04 7.12 -5.90
N ILE A 94 -4.67 7.04 -4.63
CA ILE A 94 -5.54 7.37 -3.51
C ILE A 94 -4.95 8.60 -2.78
N ALA A 95 -5.80 9.58 -2.48
CA ALA A 95 -5.37 10.84 -1.90
C ALA A 95 -6.24 11.21 -0.70
N ASN A 96 -5.59 11.65 0.37
CA ASN A 96 -6.29 12.28 1.48
C ASN A 96 -6.46 13.78 1.18
N ASP A 97 -7.62 14.13 0.69
CA ASP A 97 -8.00 15.53 0.39
C ASP A 97 -8.79 16.19 1.54
N GLY A 98 -8.86 15.50 2.68
CA GLY A 98 -9.59 15.97 3.87
C GLY A 98 -8.68 16.54 4.94
N ARG A 99 -9.20 16.56 6.19
CA ARG A 99 -8.55 17.18 7.35
C ARG A 99 -8.17 16.19 8.46
N VAL A 100 -8.55 14.93 8.33
CA VAL A 100 -8.25 13.86 9.28
C VAL A 100 -7.46 12.76 8.59
N PRO A 101 -6.68 11.97 9.34
CA PRO A 101 -5.94 10.85 8.74
C PRO A 101 -6.88 9.85 8.06
N VAL A 102 -6.40 9.25 6.97
CA VAL A 102 -7.03 8.13 6.30
C VAL A 102 -6.20 6.89 6.56
N ARG A 103 -6.87 5.80 6.95
CA ARG A 103 -6.23 4.49 7.12
C ARG A 103 -6.99 3.44 6.32
N TYR A 104 -6.27 2.64 5.58
CA TYR A 104 -6.86 1.49 4.90
C TYR A 104 -5.90 0.31 4.95
N MET A 105 -6.47 -0.90 5.02
CA MET A 105 -5.70 -2.12 4.95
C MET A 105 -5.62 -2.55 3.49
N SER A 106 -4.41 -2.79 3.00
CA SER A 106 -4.17 -3.34 1.67
C SER A 106 -3.80 -4.81 1.78
N VAL A 107 -4.50 -5.64 1.04
CA VAL A 107 -4.14 -7.04 0.81
C VAL A 107 -3.68 -7.13 -0.64
N ASP A 108 -2.41 -7.45 -0.83
CA ASP A 108 -1.86 -7.70 -2.16
C ASP A 108 -1.88 -9.19 -2.41
N ALA A 109 -2.40 -9.59 -3.57
CA ALA A 109 -2.39 -10.97 -4.03
C ALA A 109 -1.57 -11.07 -5.32
N PHE A 110 -0.77 -12.12 -5.43
CA PHE A 110 0.06 -12.39 -6.60
C PHE A 110 -0.56 -13.54 -7.39
N PRO A 111 -1.36 -13.25 -8.46
CA PRO A 111 -2.03 -14.30 -9.25
C PRO A 111 -1.07 -15.25 -9.96
N GLY A 112 0.11 -14.74 -10.33
CA GLY A 112 1.22 -15.53 -10.86
C GLY A 112 2.33 -15.67 -9.83
N ALA A 113 3.57 -15.71 -10.28
CA ALA A 113 4.71 -15.70 -9.39
C ALA A 113 4.95 -14.29 -8.82
N ARG A 114 5.35 -14.23 -7.55
CA ARG A 114 5.86 -12.98 -6.98
C ARG A 114 7.15 -12.57 -7.68
N PRO A 115 7.50 -11.26 -7.70
CA PRO A 115 8.80 -10.83 -8.25
C PRO A 115 9.95 -11.57 -7.57
N ALA A 116 10.77 -12.26 -8.36
CA ALA A 116 11.87 -13.08 -7.82
C ALA A 116 12.97 -12.23 -7.18
N ASP A 117 13.11 -10.98 -7.58
CA ASP A 117 14.08 -10.02 -7.05
C ASP A 117 13.57 -9.24 -5.84
N GLU A 118 12.33 -9.46 -5.44
CA GLU A 118 11.71 -8.82 -4.27
C GLU A 118 11.12 -9.87 -3.33
N PRO A 119 11.96 -10.72 -2.72
CA PRO A 119 11.46 -11.82 -1.87
C PRO A 119 10.89 -11.37 -0.53
N THR A 120 11.23 -10.18 -0.07
CA THR A 120 10.72 -9.60 1.18
C THR A 120 10.09 -8.24 0.93
N TRP A 121 9.32 -7.75 1.91
CA TRP A 121 8.80 -6.38 1.87
C TRP A 121 9.92 -5.34 1.83
N ASP A 122 11.00 -5.55 2.57
CA ASP A 122 12.18 -4.66 2.51
C ASP A 122 12.73 -4.52 1.08
N ASP A 123 12.82 -5.63 0.35
CA ASP A 123 13.29 -5.60 -1.04
C ASP A 123 12.33 -4.81 -1.94
N HIS A 124 11.03 -4.97 -1.71
CA HIS A 124 10.01 -4.19 -2.42
C HIS A 124 10.13 -2.70 -2.10
N VAL A 125 10.32 -2.34 -0.83
CA VAL A 125 10.53 -0.94 -0.43
C VAL A 125 11.80 -0.37 -1.05
N ARG A 126 12.89 -1.14 -1.13
CA ARG A 126 14.11 -0.72 -1.81
C ARG A 126 13.85 -0.41 -3.30
N ALA A 127 13.05 -1.24 -3.96
CA ALA A 127 12.68 -1.03 -5.36
C ALA A 127 11.86 0.25 -5.53
N ILE A 128 10.89 0.50 -4.64
CA ILE A 128 10.10 1.74 -4.64
C ILE A 128 11.02 2.95 -4.45
N CYS A 129 11.93 2.89 -3.48
CA CYS A 129 12.87 3.98 -3.21
C CYS A 129 13.75 4.28 -4.42
N ALA A 130 14.25 3.24 -5.09
CA ALA A 130 15.06 3.41 -6.29
C ALA A 130 14.26 4.10 -7.41
N ALA A 131 13.00 3.68 -7.62
CA ALA A 131 12.12 4.25 -8.65
C ALA A 131 11.76 5.71 -8.37
N GLN A 132 11.62 6.10 -7.09
CA GLN A 132 11.20 7.43 -6.68
C GLN A 132 12.37 8.34 -6.29
N SER A 133 13.59 7.83 -6.32
CA SER A 133 14.79 8.53 -5.83
C SER A 133 14.70 8.89 -4.34
N TRP A 134 14.14 8.00 -3.55
CA TRP A 134 14.07 8.13 -2.08
C TRP A 134 15.19 7.33 -1.41
N ASP A 135 15.65 7.81 -0.24
CA ASP A 135 16.67 7.13 0.55
C ASP A 135 16.04 6.08 1.47
N PHE A 136 16.27 4.81 1.18
CA PHE A 136 15.74 3.69 1.98
C PHE A 136 16.15 3.78 3.45
N ALA A 137 17.37 4.22 3.75
CA ALA A 137 17.87 4.27 5.13
C ALA A 137 17.06 5.25 6.00
N SER A 138 16.47 6.29 5.40
CA SER A 138 15.65 7.27 6.12
C SER A 138 14.19 6.85 6.23
N ILE A 139 13.76 5.80 5.50
CA ILE A 139 12.36 5.39 5.43
C ILE A 139 12.02 4.31 6.43
N LYS A 140 12.84 3.24 6.53
CA LYS A 140 12.56 2.15 7.44
C LYS A 140 12.70 2.59 8.89
N ARG A 141 11.68 2.25 9.71
CA ARG A 141 11.69 2.49 11.15
C ARG A 141 11.41 1.19 11.88
N SER A 142 12.09 1.00 13.01
CA SER A 142 11.76 -0.09 13.94
C SER A 142 10.48 0.23 14.71
N LYS A 143 9.90 -0.81 15.30
CA LYS A 143 8.73 -0.67 16.16
C LYS A 143 9.00 0.25 17.35
#